data_81649def0cf1dccc9492a5fc01ac8550
#
_entry.id   81649def0cf1dccc9492a5fc01ac8550
#
_cell.length_a   1.000
_cell.length_b   1.000
_cell.length_c   1.000
_cell.angle_alpha   90.00
_cell.angle_beta   90.00
_cell.angle_gamma   90.00
#
_symmetry.space_group_name_H-M   'P 1'
#
loop_
_entity.id
_entity.type
_entity.pdbx_description
1 polymer ?
#
loop_
_entity_poly.entity_id
_entity_poly.type
_entity_poly.pdbx_seq_one_letter_code
_entity_poly.pdbx_strand_id
1 'polypeptide(L)'
;VEIHDAEVPVIKILAHNGALVQKGNIRHQYAHCWRCKNPVIYRATEQWFSSVDGYRQEALKAIDEQVQWIPKWGHDRIYNMIADRGDWVISRQRAWGVPIPIYYCDHCGEHIINDDTISSLQEWFAKEGSNAWWAHEAKELLPAGFTCPSCGHNSFHKETDIMDVWFDSGSSWSGVLEQNEMDVPCAMYLEGSDQHRGWFNSSLLTGIATRGHAPYNAVLTHGFVVDGEGRKMSKSVGNTVAPSDIIDVHGADVMRLWVSSADYQADVRLSKDIVKQLAEVYRKIRNTFRFLL
;
A
#
# COMPACT_ATOMS: atom_id res chain seq x y z
N VAL A 1 -35.17 -6.66 -6.20
CA VAL A 1 -34.40 -7.83 -6.66
C VAL A 1 -32.95 -7.56 -6.30
N GLU A 2 -32.30 -8.47 -5.60
CA GLU A 2 -30.90 -8.36 -5.32
C GLU A 2 -30.08 -8.51 -6.61
N ILE A 3 -28.90 -7.87 -6.68
CA ILE A 3 -28.09 -7.82 -7.92
C ILE A 3 -27.77 -9.23 -8.44
N HIS A 4 -27.45 -10.16 -7.55
CA HIS A 4 -27.10 -11.53 -7.93
C HIS A 4 -28.32 -12.35 -8.44
N ASP A 5 -29.54 -11.91 -8.14
CA ASP A 5 -30.78 -12.51 -8.62
C ASP A 5 -31.35 -11.79 -9.85
N ALA A 6 -30.73 -10.69 -10.27
CA ALA A 6 -31.23 -9.84 -11.37
C ALA A 6 -31.03 -10.44 -12.77
N GLU A 7 -30.14 -11.41 -12.95
CA GLU A 7 -29.79 -11.95 -14.27
C GLU A 7 -31.02 -12.49 -15.02
N VAL A 8 -31.79 -13.34 -14.36
CA VAL A 8 -32.96 -13.97 -14.98
C VAL A 8 -34.07 -12.95 -15.31
N PRO A 9 -34.45 -12.03 -14.43
CA PRO A 9 -35.38 -10.94 -14.75
C PRO A 9 -34.91 -10.09 -15.91
N VAL A 10 -33.62 -9.68 -15.95
CA VAL A 10 -33.04 -8.85 -17.05
C VAL A 10 -33.12 -9.60 -18.38
N ILE A 11 -32.74 -10.87 -18.42
CA ILE A 11 -32.82 -11.70 -19.64
C ILE A 11 -34.24 -11.79 -20.14
N LYS A 12 -35.23 -11.97 -19.26
CA LYS A 12 -36.65 -12.02 -19.62
C LYS A 12 -37.16 -10.70 -20.21
N ILE A 13 -36.73 -9.56 -19.65
CA ILE A 13 -37.10 -8.24 -20.19
C ILE A 13 -36.45 -8.02 -21.56
N LEU A 14 -35.19 -8.36 -21.73
CA LEU A 14 -34.51 -8.24 -23.01
C LEU A 14 -35.14 -9.12 -24.10
N ALA A 15 -35.54 -10.35 -23.74
CA ALA A 15 -36.25 -11.26 -24.65
C ALA A 15 -37.65 -10.71 -25.02
N HIS A 16 -38.37 -10.17 -24.04
CA HIS A 16 -39.70 -9.59 -24.27
C HIS A 16 -39.64 -8.37 -25.21
N ASN A 17 -38.60 -7.55 -25.08
CA ASN A 17 -38.40 -6.35 -25.87
C ASN A 17 -37.74 -6.61 -27.23
N GLY A 18 -37.45 -7.87 -27.57
CA GLY A 18 -36.73 -8.23 -28.80
C GLY A 18 -35.29 -7.81 -28.85
N ALA A 19 -34.69 -7.41 -27.71
CA ALA A 19 -33.29 -6.92 -27.62
C ALA A 19 -32.31 -8.04 -27.26
N LEU A 20 -32.75 -9.25 -26.96
CA LEU A 20 -31.89 -10.37 -26.62
C LEU A 20 -31.31 -11.01 -27.90
N VAL A 21 -30.05 -10.81 -28.17
CA VAL A 21 -29.39 -11.39 -29.35
C VAL A 21 -29.02 -12.87 -29.11
N GLN A 22 -28.42 -13.17 -27.96
CA GLN A 22 -28.02 -14.55 -27.62
C GLN A 22 -27.91 -14.69 -26.11
N LYS A 23 -28.18 -15.90 -25.59
CA LYS A 23 -27.94 -16.30 -24.20
C LYS A 23 -26.97 -17.47 -24.18
N GLY A 24 -25.99 -17.41 -23.28
CA GLY A 24 -25.06 -18.52 -23.02
C GLY A 24 -24.67 -18.56 -21.56
N ASN A 25 -24.14 -19.68 -21.12
CA ASN A 25 -23.55 -19.83 -19.79
C ASN A 25 -22.01 -19.93 -19.94
N ILE A 26 -21.31 -19.21 -19.08
CA ILE A 26 -19.86 -19.32 -18.96
C ILE A 26 -19.51 -19.75 -17.54
N ARG A 27 -18.42 -20.52 -17.42
CA ARG A 27 -17.84 -20.86 -16.13
C ARG A 27 -16.51 -20.13 -15.99
N HIS A 28 -16.44 -19.24 -15.02
CA HIS A 28 -15.22 -18.47 -14.75
C HIS A 28 -15.04 -18.27 -13.24
N GLN A 29 -13.84 -17.81 -12.85
CA GLN A 29 -13.60 -17.39 -11.46
C GLN A 29 -14.25 -16.02 -11.25
N TYR A 30 -15.02 -15.88 -10.18
CA TYR A 30 -15.68 -14.63 -9.80
C TYR A 30 -15.04 -14.05 -8.54
N ALA A 31 -14.89 -12.74 -8.50
CA ALA A 31 -14.30 -12.07 -7.34
C ALA A 31 -15.23 -12.14 -6.12
N HIS A 32 -14.66 -12.54 -4.98
CA HIS A 32 -15.36 -12.59 -3.68
C HIS A 32 -14.69 -11.69 -2.67
N CYS A 33 -15.46 -11.14 -1.76
CA CYS A 33 -14.94 -10.36 -0.65
C CYS A 33 -13.97 -11.21 0.19
N TRP A 34 -12.76 -10.72 0.39
CA TRP A 34 -11.73 -11.45 1.13
C TRP A 34 -12.13 -11.73 2.59
N ARG A 35 -13.02 -10.91 3.17
CA ARG A 35 -13.50 -11.03 4.56
C ARG A 35 -14.75 -11.93 4.67
N CYS A 36 -15.85 -11.56 4.04
CA CYS A 36 -17.13 -12.29 4.18
C CYS A 36 -17.31 -13.42 3.16
N LYS A 37 -16.41 -13.55 2.17
CA LYS A 37 -16.40 -14.56 1.11
C LYS A 37 -17.59 -14.52 0.15
N ASN A 38 -18.48 -13.55 0.29
CA ASN A 38 -19.59 -13.36 -0.64
C ASN A 38 -19.09 -12.75 -1.97
N PRO A 39 -19.77 -13.03 -3.10
CA PRO A 39 -19.44 -12.41 -4.36
C PRO A 39 -19.56 -10.89 -4.27
N VAL A 40 -18.63 -10.17 -4.92
CA VAL A 40 -18.64 -8.71 -4.99
C VAL A 40 -19.51 -8.25 -6.17
N ILE A 41 -19.94 -6.98 -6.14
CA ILE A 41 -20.57 -6.32 -7.27
C ILE A 41 -19.61 -5.31 -7.87
N TYR A 42 -19.73 -5.07 -9.17
CA TYR A 42 -19.00 -4.00 -9.87
C TYR A 42 -19.89 -2.78 -9.95
N ARG A 43 -19.39 -1.66 -9.46
CA ARG A 43 -20.14 -0.40 -9.39
C ARG A 43 -19.27 0.75 -9.87
N ALA A 44 -19.81 1.56 -10.75
CA ALA A 44 -19.21 2.85 -11.10
C ALA A 44 -19.47 3.84 -9.96
N THR A 45 -18.44 4.53 -9.53
CA THR A 45 -18.47 5.57 -8.48
C THR A 45 -17.56 6.72 -8.91
N GLU A 46 -17.87 7.92 -8.46
CA GLU A 46 -16.93 9.04 -8.56
C GLU A 46 -15.71 8.74 -7.71
N GLN A 47 -14.53 9.08 -8.23
CA GLN A 47 -13.25 8.77 -7.59
C GLN A 47 -12.27 9.91 -7.82
N TRP A 48 -11.35 10.08 -6.87
CA TRP A 48 -10.19 10.94 -7.03
C TRP A 48 -9.02 10.13 -7.59
N PHE A 49 -8.37 10.69 -8.60
CA PHE A 49 -7.24 10.08 -9.28
C PHE A 49 -6.02 10.99 -9.20
N SER A 50 -4.85 10.40 -8.98
CA SER A 50 -3.58 11.03 -9.29
C SER A 50 -3.19 10.63 -10.70
N SER A 51 -3.08 11.59 -11.62
CA SER A 51 -2.61 11.31 -12.96
C SER A 51 -1.12 11.01 -12.95
N VAL A 52 -0.77 9.78 -13.33
CA VAL A 52 0.62 9.32 -13.39
C VAL A 52 1.31 9.82 -14.64
N ASP A 53 0.55 10.14 -15.71
CA ASP A 53 1.09 10.59 -16.98
C ASP A 53 1.93 11.87 -16.87
N GLY A 54 1.57 12.76 -15.94
CA GLY A 54 2.27 14.02 -15.70
C GLY A 54 3.71 13.88 -15.19
N TYR A 55 4.08 12.75 -14.61
CA TYR A 55 5.41 12.50 -14.02
C TYR A 55 5.95 11.09 -14.27
N ARG A 56 5.34 10.33 -15.18
CA ARG A 56 5.77 8.96 -15.53
C ARG A 56 7.20 8.91 -16.03
N GLN A 57 7.58 9.84 -16.92
CA GLN A 57 8.90 9.85 -17.53
C GLN A 57 9.99 10.14 -16.49
N GLU A 58 9.73 11.04 -15.57
CA GLU A 58 10.61 11.35 -14.44
C GLU A 58 10.74 10.13 -13.51
N ALA A 59 9.65 9.41 -13.27
CA ALA A 59 9.69 8.19 -12.47
C ALA A 59 10.51 7.09 -13.14
N LEU A 60 10.34 6.86 -14.44
CA LEU A 60 11.14 5.88 -15.19
C LEU A 60 12.62 6.27 -15.20
N LYS A 61 12.92 7.55 -15.42
CA LYS A 61 14.28 8.06 -15.35
C LYS A 61 14.91 7.87 -13.96
N ALA A 62 14.16 8.10 -12.89
CA ALA A 62 14.65 7.89 -11.53
C ALA A 62 14.95 6.41 -11.26
N ILE A 63 14.13 5.48 -11.78
CA ILE A 63 14.39 4.04 -11.69
C ILE A 63 15.72 3.67 -12.37
N ASP A 64 16.01 4.25 -13.52
CA ASP A 64 17.22 3.96 -14.31
C ASP A 64 18.48 4.58 -13.71
N GLU A 65 18.38 5.83 -13.23
CA GLU A 65 19.56 6.66 -12.94
C GLU A 65 19.82 6.94 -11.45
N GLN A 66 18.77 6.88 -10.60
CA GLN A 66 18.87 7.32 -9.20
C GLN A 66 18.91 6.18 -8.21
N VAL A 67 18.38 5.00 -8.56
CA VAL A 67 18.14 3.92 -7.60
C VAL A 67 18.97 2.69 -7.91
N GLN A 68 19.68 2.19 -6.89
CA GLN A 68 20.37 0.90 -6.94
C GLN A 68 19.38 -0.24 -6.61
N TRP A 69 19.19 -1.17 -7.53
CA TRP A 69 18.30 -2.32 -7.34
C TRP A 69 19.06 -3.58 -6.95
N ILE A 70 18.71 -4.17 -5.82
CA ILE A 70 19.32 -5.37 -5.24
C ILE A 70 18.24 -6.40 -4.92
N PRO A 71 18.12 -7.51 -5.64
CA PRO A 71 18.84 -7.89 -6.89
C PRO A 71 18.45 -7.03 -8.10
N LYS A 72 19.24 -7.10 -9.16
CA LYS A 72 19.02 -6.29 -10.37
C LYS A 72 17.66 -6.47 -11.04
N TRP A 73 17.04 -7.65 -10.93
CA TRP A 73 15.71 -7.90 -11.49
C TRP A 73 14.60 -6.98 -10.91
N GLY A 74 14.83 -6.40 -9.74
CA GLY A 74 13.92 -5.42 -9.13
C GLY A 74 13.71 -4.19 -10.01
N HIS A 75 14.74 -3.77 -10.75
CA HIS A 75 14.67 -2.70 -11.73
C HIS A 75 13.60 -2.97 -12.80
N ASP A 76 13.73 -4.05 -13.55
CA ASP A 76 12.81 -4.37 -14.65
C ASP A 76 11.38 -4.54 -14.16
N ARG A 77 11.24 -5.12 -12.97
CA ARG A 77 9.94 -5.33 -12.37
C ARG A 77 9.21 -4.02 -12.07
N ILE A 78 9.86 -3.05 -11.42
CA ILE A 78 9.22 -1.78 -11.10
C ILE A 78 9.08 -0.90 -12.34
N TYR A 79 10.07 -0.93 -13.24
CA TYR A 79 10.04 -0.17 -14.49
C TYR A 79 8.78 -0.52 -15.30
N ASN A 80 8.54 -1.82 -15.55
CA ASN A 80 7.37 -2.26 -16.30
C ASN A 80 6.05 -1.92 -15.56
N MET A 81 6.04 -1.98 -14.23
CA MET A 81 4.86 -1.60 -13.45
C MET A 81 4.54 -0.11 -13.56
N ILE A 82 5.52 0.76 -13.73
CA ILE A 82 5.32 2.21 -13.90
C ILE A 82 5.05 2.55 -15.37
N ALA A 83 5.75 1.92 -16.31
CA ALA A 83 5.57 2.18 -17.74
C ALA A 83 4.14 1.93 -18.20
N ASP A 84 3.52 0.84 -17.75
CA ASP A 84 2.16 0.42 -18.12
C ASP A 84 1.09 0.88 -17.11
N ARG A 85 1.46 1.71 -16.13
CA ARG A 85 0.54 2.13 -15.07
C ARG A 85 -0.47 3.15 -15.59
N GLY A 86 -1.76 2.90 -15.37
CA GLY A 86 -2.80 3.92 -15.45
C GLY A 86 -2.79 4.87 -14.25
N ASP A 87 -3.73 5.80 -14.24
CA ASP A 87 -3.92 6.73 -13.11
C ASP A 87 -4.15 5.99 -11.80
N TRP A 88 -3.65 6.58 -10.73
CA TRP A 88 -3.79 6.01 -9.39
C TRP A 88 -5.07 6.50 -8.73
N VAL A 89 -6.03 5.60 -8.52
CA VAL A 89 -7.22 5.89 -7.71
C VAL A 89 -6.79 6.06 -6.25
N ILE A 90 -6.80 7.27 -5.75
CA ILE A 90 -6.38 7.59 -4.38
C ILE A 90 -7.53 7.60 -3.37
N SER A 91 -8.78 7.71 -3.80
CA SER A 91 -9.96 7.72 -2.93
C SER A 91 -10.43 6.32 -2.55
N ARG A 92 -10.91 6.18 -1.32
CA ARG A 92 -11.50 4.95 -0.78
C ARG A 92 -12.74 5.26 0.04
N GLN A 93 -13.81 4.51 -0.18
CA GLN A 93 -15.07 4.59 0.56
C GLN A 93 -14.99 3.69 1.80
N ARG A 94 -14.25 4.14 2.82
CA ARG A 94 -14.05 3.44 4.09
C ARG A 94 -14.17 4.43 5.25
N ALA A 95 -14.56 3.92 6.41
CA ALA A 95 -14.71 4.75 7.62
C ALA A 95 -13.39 5.00 8.38
N TRP A 96 -12.35 4.21 8.12
CA TRP A 96 -11.05 4.33 8.79
C TRP A 96 -9.95 4.64 7.79
N GLY A 97 -9.30 5.78 7.97
CA GLY A 97 -8.16 6.24 7.16
C GLY A 97 -7.98 7.74 7.24
N VAL A 98 -6.96 8.24 6.55
CA VAL A 98 -6.68 9.68 6.43
C VAL A 98 -7.68 10.28 5.45
N PRO A 99 -8.40 11.36 5.80
CA PRO A 99 -9.38 11.98 4.91
C PRO A 99 -8.71 12.65 3.71
N ILE A 100 -9.44 12.74 2.60
CA ILE A 100 -9.03 13.56 1.45
C ILE A 100 -9.41 15.01 1.76
N PRO A 101 -8.46 15.96 1.79
CA PRO A 101 -8.68 17.32 2.28
C PRO A 101 -9.33 18.23 1.23
N ILE A 102 -10.47 17.83 0.68
CA ILE A 102 -11.19 18.55 -0.37
C ILE A 102 -12.51 19.06 0.20
N TYR A 103 -12.82 20.31 -0.11
CA TYR A 103 -14.10 20.93 0.20
C TYR A 103 -14.88 21.17 -1.10
N TYR A 104 -16.19 21.19 -0.99
CA TYR A 104 -17.10 21.50 -2.09
C TYR A 104 -17.94 22.72 -1.76
N CYS A 105 -18.04 23.64 -2.70
CA CYS A 105 -18.95 24.77 -2.57
C CYS A 105 -20.40 24.33 -2.75
N ASP A 106 -21.25 24.58 -1.76
CA ASP A 106 -22.67 24.19 -1.81
C ASP A 106 -23.47 24.94 -2.88
N HIS A 107 -22.94 26.06 -3.40
CA HIS A 107 -23.63 26.86 -4.41
C HIS A 107 -23.28 26.48 -5.85
N CYS A 108 -21.98 26.34 -6.17
CA CYS A 108 -21.52 26.09 -7.54
C CYS A 108 -20.94 24.70 -7.76
N GLY A 109 -20.78 23.89 -6.72
CA GLY A 109 -20.21 22.56 -6.80
C GLY A 109 -18.68 22.53 -7.00
N GLU A 110 -18.02 23.68 -7.01
CA GLU A 110 -16.56 23.78 -7.16
C GLU A 110 -15.85 23.00 -6.05
N HIS A 111 -14.91 22.15 -6.40
CA HIS A 111 -14.05 21.47 -5.44
C HIS A 111 -12.82 22.32 -5.13
N ILE A 112 -12.54 22.46 -3.86
CA ILE A 112 -11.57 23.39 -3.34
C ILE A 112 -10.50 22.64 -2.58
N ILE A 113 -9.28 22.78 -3.10
CA ILE A 113 -8.04 22.36 -2.47
C ILE A 113 -6.97 23.35 -2.93
N ASN A 114 -6.39 24.10 -2.00
CA ASN A 114 -5.32 25.06 -2.26
C ASN A 114 -4.45 25.24 -1.02
N ASP A 115 -3.38 26.01 -1.15
CA ASP A 115 -2.39 26.19 -0.07
C ASP A 115 -3.01 26.77 1.20
N ASP A 116 -3.98 27.67 1.09
CA ASP A 116 -4.64 28.28 2.25
C ASP A 116 -5.48 27.24 3.01
N THR A 117 -6.27 26.43 2.29
CA THR A 117 -7.12 25.41 2.90
C THR A 117 -6.28 24.28 3.50
N ILE A 118 -5.18 23.89 2.86
CA ILE A 118 -4.26 22.88 3.36
C ILE A 118 -3.51 23.41 4.60
N SER A 119 -3.02 24.65 4.57
CA SER A 119 -2.31 25.24 5.71
C SER A 119 -3.21 25.34 6.96
N SER A 120 -4.46 25.79 6.79
CA SER A 120 -5.44 25.80 7.88
C SER A 120 -5.67 24.39 8.44
N LEU A 121 -5.83 23.40 7.58
CA LEU A 121 -6.07 22.03 8.01
C LEU A 121 -4.84 21.41 8.69
N GLN A 122 -3.62 21.74 8.25
CA GLN A 122 -2.40 21.31 8.92
C GLN A 122 -2.32 21.76 10.38
N GLU A 123 -2.77 23.00 10.67
CA GLU A 123 -2.84 23.49 12.04
C GLU A 123 -3.84 22.70 12.91
N TRP A 124 -4.97 22.32 12.34
CA TRP A 124 -5.96 21.47 13.01
C TRP A 124 -5.41 20.06 13.26
N PHE A 125 -4.79 19.46 12.25
CA PHE A 125 -4.22 18.12 12.38
C PHE A 125 -3.04 18.08 13.35
N ALA A 126 -2.26 19.13 13.44
CA ALA A 126 -1.19 19.25 14.43
C ALA A 126 -1.71 19.26 15.88
N LYS A 127 -2.91 19.80 16.11
CA LYS A 127 -3.52 19.90 17.45
C LYS A 127 -4.34 18.66 17.83
N GLU A 128 -5.13 18.12 16.91
CA GLU A 128 -6.16 17.13 17.20
C GLU A 128 -6.00 15.82 16.37
N GLY A 129 -5.00 15.76 15.48
CA GLY A 129 -4.83 14.68 14.54
C GLY A 129 -5.85 14.73 13.40
N SER A 130 -5.81 13.73 12.51
CA SER A 130 -6.68 13.67 11.34
C SER A 130 -8.18 13.50 11.67
N ASN A 131 -8.51 13.14 12.93
CA ASN A 131 -9.90 13.08 13.40
C ASN A 131 -10.59 14.46 13.41
N ALA A 132 -9.83 15.56 13.44
CA ALA A 132 -10.38 16.92 13.33
C ALA A 132 -11.28 17.07 12.09
N TRP A 133 -10.93 16.41 10.97
CA TRP A 133 -11.75 16.42 9.76
C TRP A 133 -13.18 15.96 9.98
N TRP A 134 -13.38 14.98 10.82
CA TRP A 134 -14.69 14.38 11.10
C TRP A 134 -15.42 15.06 12.26
N ALA A 135 -14.66 15.64 13.20
CA ALA A 135 -15.19 16.26 14.42
C ALA A 135 -15.72 17.68 14.21
N HIS A 136 -15.17 18.43 13.26
CA HIS A 136 -15.49 19.84 13.03
C HIS A 136 -16.24 20.05 11.72
N GLU A 137 -17.03 21.12 11.62
CA GLU A 137 -17.68 21.53 10.39
C GLU A 137 -16.69 22.15 9.39
N ALA A 138 -17.03 22.11 8.08
CA ALA A 138 -16.16 22.66 7.03
C ALA A 138 -15.76 24.13 7.31
N LYS A 139 -16.69 24.93 7.79
CA LYS A 139 -16.47 26.36 8.09
C LYS A 139 -15.46 26.59 9.21
N GLU A 140 -15.35 25.67 10.16
CA GLU A 140 -14.39 25.76 11.26
C GLU A 140 -12.96 25.43 10.81
N LEU A 141 -12.84 24.45 9.91
CA LEU A 141 -11.57 23.99 9.38
C LEU A 141 -10.97 24.92 8.32
N LEU A 142 -11.81 25.68 7.63
CA LEU A 142 -11.38 26.65 6.62
C LEU A 142 -10.83 27.93 7.25
N PRO A 143 -9.97 28.68 6.55
CA PRO A 143 -9.51 29.99 7.01
C PRO A 143 -10.68 30.94 7.36
N ALA A 144 -10.50 31.80 8.36
CA ALA A 144 -11.52 32.74 8.76
C ALA A 144 -11.94 33.65 7.57
N GLY A 145 -13.24 33.71 7.31
CA GLY A 145 -13.78 34.51 6.20
C GLY A 145 -13.59 33.94 4.81
N PHE A 146 -13.17 32.66 4.70
CA PHE A 146 -12.98 32.01 3.42
C PHE A 146 -14.26 32.02 2.56
N THR A 147 -14.10 32.34 1.28
CA THR A 147 -15.16 32.33 0.28
C THR A 147 -14.73 31.53 -0.94
N CYS A 148 -15.68 30.94 -1.63
CA CYS A 148 -15.43 30.18 -2.85
C CYS A 148 -14.73 31.05 -3.89
N PRO A 149 -13.57 30.66 -4.41
CA PRO A 149 -12.84 31.44 -5.40
C PRO A 149 -13.61 31.59 -6.73
N SER A 150 -14.53 30.67 -7.03
CA SER A 150 -15.29 30.68 -8.28
C SER A 150 -16.58 31.52 -8.21
N CYS A 151 -17.28 31.56 -7.06
CA CYS A 151 -18.59 32.22 -6.97
C CYS A 151 -18.78 33.15 -5.76
N GLY A 152 -17.81 33.24 -4.85
CA GLY A 152 -17.84 34.12 -3.70
C GLY A 152 -18.74 33.66 -2.53
N HIS A 153 -19.44 32.53 -2.63
CA HIS A 153 -20.26 31.99 -1.52
C HIS A 153 -19.38 31.40 -0.42
N ASN A 154 -19.94 31.24 0.78
CA ASN A 154 -19.25 30.85 2.02
C ASN A 154 -19.83 29.60 2.70
N SER A 155 -20.59 28.79 1.97
CA SER A 155 -21.14 27.53 2.45
C SER A 155 -20.43 26.36 1.74
N PHE A 156 -19.96 25.40 2.53
CA PHE A 156 -19.11 24.29 2.06
C PHE A 156 -19.45 23.00 2.79
N HIS A 157 -19.32 21.87 2.08
CA HIS A 157 -19.23 20.55 2.68
C HIS A 157 -17.89 19.91 2.39
N LYS A 158 -17.57 18.86 3.14
CA LYS A 158 -16.28 18.16 3.08
C LYS A 158 -16.39 16.89 2.27
N GLU A 159 -15.29 16.46 1.66
CA GLU A 159 -15.15 15.13 1.11
C GLU A 159 -15.31 14.06 2.21
N THR A 160 -15.99 12.97 1.89
CA THR A 160 -16.25 11.86 2.80
C THR A 160 -15.36 10.63 2.54
N ASP A 161 -14.68 10.61 1.41
CA ASP A 161 -13.71 9.57 1.08
C ASP A 161 -12.40 9.75 1.85
N ILE A 162 -11.70 8.63 2.06
CA ILE A 162 -10.37 8.61 2.66
C ILE A 162 -9.32 8.30 1.61
N MET A 163 -8.07 8.58 1.92
CA MET A 163 -6.93 8.23 1.06
C MET A 163 -6.69 6.73 1.02
N ASP A 164 -6.16 6.27 -0.11
CA ASP A 164 -5.56 4.94 -0.22
C ASP A 164 -4.44 4.80 0.82
N VAL A 165 -4.46 3.74 1.61
CA VAL A 165 -3.40 3.45 2.60
C VAL A 165 -2.00 3.36 1.97
N TRP A 166 -1.92 3.06 0.67
CA TRP A 166 -0.66 3.10 -0.07
C TRP A 166 -0.18 4.53 -0.35
N PHE A 167 -1.06 5.51 -0.37
CA PHE A 167 -0.67 6.92 -0.38
C PHE A 167 -0.09 7.32 0.97
N ASP A 168 -0.75 6.94 2.07
CA ASP A 168 -0.27 7.22 3.43
C ASP A 168 1.13 6.61 3.65
N SER A 169 1.27 5.31 3.38
CA SER A 169 2.56 4.62 3.50
C SER A 169 3.61 5.13 2.50
N GLY A 170 3.18 5.48 1.28
CA GLY A 170 4.04 6.07 0.26
C GLY A 170 4.61 7.43 0.63
N SER A 171 3.95 8.15 1.53
CA SER A 171 4.38 9.46 2.03
C SER A 171 5.20 9.39 3.32
N SER A 172 5.52 8.18 3.82
CA SER A 172 6.26 7.97 5.09
C SER A 172 7.65 8.60 5.08
N TRP A 173 8.31 8.69 3.92
CA TRP A 173 9.60 9.38 3.79
C TRP A 173 9.49 10.87 4.15
N SER A 174 8.41 11.56 3.78
CA SER A 174 8.18 12.95 4.18
C SER A 174 7.67 13.06 5.62
N GLY A 175 6.69 12.24 6.00
CA GLY A 175 6.10 12.29 7.33
C GLY A 175 7.00 11.80 8.47
N VAL A 176 8.05 11.02 8.16
CA VAL A 176 8.97 10.48 9.16
C VAL A 176 10.39 11.01 8.96
N LEU A 177 10.98 10.84 7.78
CA LEU A 177 12.39 11.19 7.59
C LEU A 177 12.59 12.70 7.57
N GLU A 178 11.88 13.43 6.72
CA GLU A 178 11.99 14.90 6.66
C GLU A 178 11.63 15.54 8.01
N GLN A 179 10.57 15.07 8.69
CA GLN A 179 10.14 15.63 9.96
C GLN A 179 11.11 15.40 11.11
N ASN A 180 11.96 14.39 11.04
CA ASN A 180 12.98 14.09 12.04
C ASN A 180 14.40 14.48 11.58
N GLU A 181 14.51 15.34 10.57
CA GLU A 181 15.80 15.82 10.02
C GLU A 181 16.74 14.70 9.58
N MET A 182 16.15 13.58 9.10
CA MET A 182 16.89 12.45 8.56
C MET A 182 17.13 12.62 7.06
N ASP A 183 18.10 11.89 6.52
CA ASP A 183 18.44 11.98 5.10
C ASP A 183 17.28 11.54 4.18
N VAL A 184 16.95 12.39 3.21
CA VAL A 184 16.06 12.08 2.07
C VAL A 184 16.79 12.53 0.78
N PRO A 185 17.04 11.62 -0.17
CA PRO A 185 16.70 10.18 -0.21
C PRO A 185 17.38 9.37 0.89
N CYS A 186 16.64 8.44 1.52
CA CYS A 186 17.27 7.55 2.50
C CYS A 186 18.21 6.54 1.83
N ALA A 187 19.12 5.96 2.61
CA ALA A 187 20.13 5.05 2.07
C ALA A 187 19.52 3.81 1.40
N MET A 188 18.49 3.20 1.99
CA MET A 188 17.92 1.94 1.49
C MET A 188 16.50 1.70 1.98
N TYR A 189 15.61 1.23 1.06
CA TYR A 189 14.37 0.52 1.39
C TYR A 189 14.61 -0.99 1.33
N LEU A 190 14.14 -1.71 2.34
CA LEU A 190 14.37 -3.14 2.48
C LEU A 190 13.05 -3.85 2.81
N GLU A 191 12.52 -4.64 1.85
CA GLU A 191 11.28 -5.40 1.99
C GLU A 191 11.20 -6.57 1.00
N GLY A 192 10.09 -7.30 1.06
CA GLY A 192 9.78 -8.39 0.15
C GLY A 192 9.40 -7.95 -1.26
N SER A 193 9.37 -8.90 -2.17
CA SER A 193 9.10 -8.67 -3.60
C SER A 193 7.69 -8.17 -3.91
N ASP A 194 6.72 -8.34 -3.02
CA ASP A 194 5.36 -7.81 -3.14
C ASP A 194 5.32 -6.27 -3.08
N GLN A 195 6.33 -5.64 -2.44
CA GLN A 195 6.40 -4.20 -2.29
C GLN A 195 6.75 -3.44 -3.59
N HIS A 196 7.13 -4.11 -4.65
CA HIS A 196 7.19 -3.49 -5.98
C HIS A 196 5.81 -3.02 -6.46
N ARG A 197 4.73 -3.63 -5.98
CA ARG A 197 3.35 -3.18 -6.21
C ARG A 197 2.74 -2.47 -4.99
N GLY A 198 3.50 -2.26 -3.95
CA GLY A 198 3.11 -1.62 -2.70
C GLY A 198 4.02 -0.43 -2.38
N TRP A 199 4.70 -0.50 -1.24
CA TRP A 199 5.46 0.60 -0.65
C TRP A 199 6.58 1.15 -1.54
N PHE A 200 7.35 0.32 -2.24
CA PHE A 200 8.39 0.81 -3.16
C PHE A 200 7.78 1.67 -4.27
N ASN A 201 6.67 1.22 -4.85
CA ASN A 201 5.99 1.91 -5.93
C ASN A 201 5.32 3.21 -5.44
N SER A 202 4.53 3.15 -4.37
CA SER A 202 3.82 4.31 -3.85
C SER A 202 4.78 5.39 -3.36
N SER A 203 5.90 5.03 -2.68
CA SER A 203 6.92 5.98 -2.27
C SER A 203 7.63 6.64 -3.45
N LEU A 204 7.94 5.87 -4.50
CA LEU A 204 8.52 6.43 -5.72
C LEU A 204 7.58 7.47 -6.34
N LEU A 205 6.31 7.12 -6.53
CA LEU A 205 5.33 8.01 -7.16
C LEU A 205 5.11 9.29 -6.35
N THR A 206 4.97 9.19 -5.02
CA THR A 206 4.80 10.38 -4.17
C THR A 206 6.07 11.24 -4.14
N GLY A 207 7.26 10.64 -4.10
CA GLY A 207 8.54 11.35 -4.14
C GLY A 207 8.73 12.11 -5.46
N ILE A 208 8.53 11.44 -6.59
CA ILE A 208 8.64 12.06 -7.92
C ILE A 208 7.61 13.17 -8.10
N ALA A 209 6.33 12.91 -7.78
CA ALA A 209 5.27 13.89 -7.96
C ALA A 209 5.45 15.17 -7.12
N THR A 210 6.09 15.09 -5.96
CA THR A 210 6.19 16.21 -5.00
C THR A 210 7.57 16.80 -4.86
N ARG A 211 8.66 16.04 -5.17
CA ARG A 211 10.06 16.47 -5.03
C ARG A 211 10.89 16.30 -6.30
N GLY A 212 10.38 15.61 -7.32
CA GLY A 212 11.12 15.35 -8.56
C GLY A 212 12.22 14.29 -8.46
N HIS A 213 12.32 13.56 -7.35
CA HIS A 213 13.32 12.52 -7.17
C HIS A 213 12.79 11.32 -6.38
N ALA A 214 13.47 10.16 -6.51
CA ALA A 214 13.17 9.00 -5.69
C ALA A 214 13.48 9.29 -4.21
N PRO A 215 12.67 8.81 -3.25
CA PRO A 215 12.90 9.04 -1.83
C PRO A 215 13.93 8.07 -1.20
N TYR A 216 14.54 7.21 -2.00
CA TYR A 216 15.52 6.20 -1.59
C TYR A 216 16.62 6.04 -2.64
N ASN A 217 17.86 5.76 -2.18
CA ASN A 217 19.04 5.54 -3.03
C ASN A 217 19.17 4.07 -3.47
N ALA A 218 18.68 3.14 -2.66
CA ALA A 218 18.72 1.72 -2.96
C ALA A 218 17.43 1.02 -2.54
N VAL A 219 17.09 -0.05 -3.26
CA VAL A 219 16.03 -0.99 -2.88
C VAL A 219 16.61 -2.39 -2.79
N LEU A 220 16.59 -2.97 -1.60
CA LEU A 220 16.94 -4.36 -1.37
C LEU A 220 15.67 -5.18 -1.24
N THR A 221 15.51 -6.15 -2.12
CA THR A 221 14.35 -7.04 -2.13
C THR A 221 14.75 -8.43 -1.65
N HIS A 222 14.12 -8.89 -0.57
CA HIS A 222 14.31 -10.25 -0.06
C HIS A 222 13.16 -11.17 -0.44
N GLY A 223 13.42 -12.49 -0.37
CA GLY A 223 12.40 -13.53 -0.48
C GLY A 223 11.55 -13.65 0.80
N PHE A 224 10.56 -14.53 0.75
CA PHE A 224 9.69 -14.81 1.89
C PHE A 224 10.22 -15.97 2.72
N VAL A 225 9.86 -15.99 4.00
CA VAL A 225 10.01 -17.18 4.82
C VAL A 225 8.84 -18.11 4.53
N VAL A 226 9.18 -19.32 4.08
CA VAL A 226 8.23 -20.38 3.71
C VAL A 226 8.40 -21.60 4.59
N ASP A 227 7.40 -22.49 4.65
CA ASP A 227 7.52 -23.73 5.44
C ASP A 227 8.53 -24.72 4.82
N GLY A 228 8.74 -25.86 5.47
CA GLY A 228 9.70 -26.88 5.01
C GLY A 228 9.42 -27.40 3.60
N GLU A 229 8.15 -27.38 3.16
CA GLU A 229 7.72 -27.77 1.81
C GLU A 229 7.76 -26.62 0.80
N GLY A 230 8.14 -25.40 1.23
CA GLY A 230 8.19 -24.23 0.36
C GLY A 230 6.86 -23.53 0.17
N ARG A 231 5.87 -23.76 1.03
CA ARG A 231 4.55 -23.10 0.98
C ARG A 231 4.57 -21.84 1.82
N LYS A 232 3.84 -20.83 1.37
CA LYS A 232 3.64 -19.59 2.13
C LYS A 232 3.08 -19.89 3.52
N MET A 233 3.70 -19.33 4.55
CA MET A 233 3.19 -19.41 5.92
C MET A 233 1.96 -18.54 6.10
N SER A 234 0.92 -19.10 6.74
CA SER A 234 -0.28 -18.35 7.12
C SER A 234 -0.94 -18.95 8.36
N LYS A 235 -1.57 -18.10 9.18
CA LYS A 235 -2.32 -18.55 10.36
C LYS A 235 -3.47 -19.48 10.00
N SER A 236 -4.10 -19.28 8.85
CA SER A 236 -5.23 -20.10 8.37
C SER A 236 -4.82 -21.52 7.97
N VAL A 237 -3.57 -21.71 7.55
CA VAL A 237 -3.00 -23.03 7.20
C VAL A 237 -2.36 -23.70 8.44
N GLY A 238 -2.04 -22.92 9.49
CA GLY A 238 -1.43 -23.41 10.72
C GLY A 238 0.05 -23.81 10.56
N ASN A 239 0.73 -23.34 9.51
CA ASN A 239 2.13 -23.62 9.23
C ASN A 239 3.08 -22.47 9.60
N THR A 240 2.61 -21.52 10.40
CA THR A 240 3.43 -20.40 10.89
C THR A 240 4.36 -20.86 12.00
N VAL A 241 5.60 -20.37 11.97
CA VAL A 241 6.59 -20.53 13.05
C VAL A 241 6.92 -19.13 13.55
N ALA A 242 6.62 -18.86 14.82
CA ALA A 242 7.01 -17.61 15.44
C ALA A 242 8.50 -17.65 15.87
N PRO A 243 9.21 -16.51 15.86
CA PRO A 243 10.58 -16.46 16.40
C PRO A 243 10.70 -16.99 17.82
N SER A 244 9.71 -16.75 18.68
CA SER A 244 9.63 -17.28 20.05
C SER A 244 9.68 -18.82 20.10
N ASP A 245 9.02 -19.49 19.15
CA ASP A 245 9.00 -20.96 19.10
C ASP A 245 10.40 -21.57 18.93
N ILE A 246 11.31 -20.80 18.32
CA ILE A 246 12.71 -21.19 18.14
C ILE A 246 13.55 -20.73 19.32
N ILE A 247 13.39 -19.47 19.73
CA ILE A 247 14.21 -18.82 20.74
C ILE A 247 14.05 -19.51 22.10
N ASP A 248 12.83 -19.85 22.49
CA ASP A 248 12.53 -20.48 23.79
C ASP A 248 13.11 -21.89 23.87
N VAL A 249 13.30 -22.60 22.76
CA VAL A 249 13.82 -23.97 22.72
C VAL A 249 15.32 -24.03 22.46
N HIS A 250 15.80 -23.22 21.53
CA HIS A 250 17.18 -23.33 21.00
C HIS A 250 18.05 -22.11 21.31
N GLY A 251 17.46 -21.02 21.81
CA GLY A 251 18.15 -19.74 22.05
C GLY A 251 18.19 -18.84 20.83
N ALA A 252 18.35 -17.55 21.06
CA ALA A 252 18.36 -16.53 20.00
C ALA A 252 19.53 -16.67 19.02
N ASP A 253 20.66 -17.21 19.47
CA ASP A 253 21.85 -17.36 18.61
C ASP A 253 21.66 -18.40 17.50
N VAL A 254 20.88 -19.46 17.76
CA VAL A 254 20.54 -20.42 16.71
C VAL A 254 19.66 -19.77 15.64
N MET A 255 18.73 -18.90 16.03
CA MET A 255 17.92 -18.13 15.09
C MET A 255 18.77 -17.16 14.27
N ARG A 256 19.70 -16.44 14.93
CA ARG A 256 20.63 -15.55 14.22
C ARG A 256 21.52 -16.32 13.25
N LEU A 257 22.01 -17.48 13.64
CA LEU A 257 22.80 -18.34 12.76
C LEU A 257 22.01 -18.79 11.55
N TRP A 258 20.72 -19.14 11.71
CA TRP A 258 19.84 -19.49 10.60
C TRP A 258 19.70 -18.33 9.62
N VAL A 259 19.34 -17.13 10.10
CA VAL A 259 19.19 -15.93 9.26
C VAL A 259 20.49 -15.62 8.52
N SER A 260 21.64 -15.70 9.20
CA SER A 260 22.95 -15.41 8.62
C SER A 260 23.43 -16.45 7.59
N SER A 261 22.87 -17.67 7.64
CA SER A 261 23.21 -18.76 6.71
C SER A 261 22.30 -18.82 5.49
N ALA A 262 21.23 -18.02 5.46
CA ALA A 262 20.23 -18.06 4.40
C ALA A 262 20.58 -17.09 3.26
N ASP A 263 20.32 -17.49 2.02
CA ASP A 263 20.32 -16.57 0.87
C ASP A 263 18.98 -15.82 0.83
N TYR A 264 19.02 -14.57 1.24
CA TYR A 264 17.83 -13.69 1.31
C TYR A 264 17.26 -13.32 -0.07
N GLN A 265 18.00 -13.52 -1.15
CA GLN A 265 17.52 -13.17 -2.50
C GLN A 265 16.45 -14.13 -3.02
N ALA A 266 16.30 -15.28 -2.37
CA ALA A 266 15.28 -16.30 -2.66
C ALA A 266 14.42 -16.55 -1.42
N ASP A 267 13.33 -17.31 -1.59
CA ASP A 267 12.49 -17.74 -0.48
C ASP A 267 13.29 -18.68 0.45
N VAL A 268 13.21 -18.40 1.76
CA VAL A 268 13.97 -19.11 2.78
C VAL A 268 13.06 -20.09 3.52
N ARG A 269 13.42 -21.37 3.48
CA ARG A 269 12.67 -22.40 4.18
C ARG A 269 12.99 -22.41 5.67
N LEU A 270 11.93 -22.52 6.47
CA LEU A 270 12.01 -22.66 7.91
C LEU A 270 11.18 -23.86 8.35
N SER A 271 11.83 -24.80 9.04
CA SER A 271 11.18 -25.95 9.67
C SER A 271 11.90 -26.32 10.95
N LYS A 272 11.22 -27.08 11.83
CA LYS A 272 11.83 -27.61 13.07
C LYS A 272 13.08 -28.44 12.82
N ASP A 273 13.12 -29.19 11.70
CA ASP A 273 14.27 -30.02 11.36
C ASP A 273 15.48 -29.17 10.93
N ILE A 274 15.26 -28.13 10.14
CA ILE A 274 16.31 -27.17 9.75
C ILE A 274 16.90 -26.50 11.02
N VAL A 275 16.05 -26.04 11.92
CA VAL A 275 16.49 -25.43 13.17
C VAL A 275 17.28 -26.40 14.05
N LYS A 276 16.83 -27.66 14.15
CA LYS A 276 17.53 -28.72 14.89
C LYS A 276 18.92 -29.00 14.32
N GLN A 277 19.06 -29.08 13.00
CA GLN A 277 20.37 -29.25 12.36
C GLN A 277 21.31 -28.08 12.67
N LEU A 278 20.81 -26.85 12.60
CA LEU A 278 21.59 -25.67 12.96
C LEU A 278 21.97 -25.62 14.44
N ALA A 279 21.11 -26.08 15.33
CA ALA A 279 21.43 -26.19 16.75
C ALA A 279 22.60 -27.15 17.01
N GLU A 280 22.73 -28.23 16.20
CA GLU A 280 23.91 -29.10 16.26
C GLU A 280 25.19 -28.41 15.77
N VAL A 281 25.11 -27.62 14.71
CA VAL A 281 26.24 -26.80 14.23
C VAL A 281 26.65 -25.77 15.29
N TYR A 282 25.67 -25.04 15.84
CA TYR A 282 25.91 -24.08 16.92
C TYR A 282 26.57 -24.73 18.13
N ARG A 283 26.16 -25.92 18.53
CA ARG A 283 26.75 -26.66 19.63
C ARG A 283 28.24 -26.96 19.38
N LYS A 284 28.61 -27.35 18.17
CA LYS A 284 30.02 -27.54 17.81
C LYS A 284 30.83 -26.27 17.95
N ILE A 285 30.33 -25.16 17.42
CA ILE A 285 30.96 -23.83 17.51
C ILE A 285 31.17 -23.45 18.98
N ARG A 286 30.12 -23.54 19.80
CA ARG A 286 30.17 -23.24 21.23
C ARG A 286 31.18 -24.13 22.01
N ASN A 287 31.21 -25.41 21.71
CA ASN A 287 32.14 -26.33 22.34
C ASN A 287 33.59 -26.05 21.95
N THR A 288 33.85 -25.59 20.70
CA THR A 288 35.18 -25.16 20.27
C THR A 288 35.63 -23.94 21.06
N PHE A 289 34.76 -22.92 21.20
CA PHE A 289 35.08 -21.75 22.02
C PHE A 289 35.35 -22.14 23.50
N ARG A 290 34.53 -23.03 24.08
CA ARG A 290 34.74 -23.50 25.43
C ARG A 290 36.06 -24.26 25.63
N PHE A 291 36.55 -24.93 24.58
CA PHE A 291 37.85 -25.61 24.61
C PHE A 291 39.03 -24.61 24.54
N LEU A 292 38.85 -23.51 23.79
CA LEU A 292 39.89 -22.49 23.58
C LEU A 292 40.00 -21.51 24.76
N LEU A 293 38.95 -21.33 25.56
CA LEU A 293 38.88 -20.48 26.75
C LEU A 293 39.25 -21.28 28.02
#